data_274f86d40ba07fd8be5a90f7601c845d
#
_entry.id   274f86d40ba07fd8be5a90f7601c845d
#
_cell.length_a   1.000
_cell.length_b   1.000
_cell.length_c   1.000
_cell.angle_alpha   90.00
_cell.angle_beta   90.00
_cell.angle_gamma   90.00
#
_symmetry.space_group_name_H-M   'P 1'
#
loop_
_entity.id
_entity.type
_entity.pdbx_description
1 polymer ?
#
loop_
_entity_poly.entity_id
_entity_poly.type
_entity_poly.pdbx_seq_one_letter_code
_entity_poly.pdbx_strand_id
1 'polypeptide(L)'
;MLVTTADDYGYWPSYNRGILEAIEMGAVDSVSAMVEREHCDPGPLLDSGVEVGLHIEFEGRWGPRSGAPARTALRVQLERFGDVFGRWPSFLNGHHHCHARPELATPVFQTAQQIGAPVRSVNPDHRQWLRERGIDTPDLLLGRTRSNEQAEPPELRALPDGVTEWVVHPGHPDPEAGSSYDVARQEDLGTLQRVMVRARYDEPIWGKAQRVTLKEAFAQEPAEQ
;
A
#
# COMPACT_ATOMS: atom_id res chain seq x y z
N MET A 1 -9.00 -7.40 11.78
CA MET A 1 -7.56 -7.36 11.52
C MET A 1 -7.16 -5.97 11.07
N LEU A 2 -5.92 -5.55 11.34
CA LEU A 2 -5.36 -4.27 10.90
C LEU A 2 -4.10 -4.53 10.08
N VAL A 3 -4.02 -3.92 8.90
CA VAL A 3 -2.83 -3.88 8.05
C VAL A 3 -2.40 -2.42 7.91
N THR A 4 -1.18 -2.08 8.29
CA THR A 4 -0.61 -0.75 8.03
C THR A 4 0.27 -0.80 6.80
N THR A 5 -0.13 -0.12 5.72
CA THR A 5 0.59 -0.11 4.45
C THR A 5 1.27 1.24 4.21
N ALA A 6 2.60 1.24 4.03
CA ALA A 6 3.32 2.42 3.59
C ALA A 6 3.39 2.47 2.06
N ASP A 7 2.85 3.53 1.47
CA ASP A 7 2.85 3.74 0.01
C ASP A 7 4.07 4.55 -0.46
N ASP A 8 4.31 4.52 -1.78
CA ASP A 8 5.27 5.35 -2.52
C ASP A 8 6.76 5.00 -2.32
N TYR A 9 7.12 3.78 -1.94
CA TYR A 9 8.54 3.40 -1.95
C TYR A 9 9.11 3.46 -3.37
N GLY A 10 10.24 4.12 -3.52
CA GLY A 10 10.85 4.39 -4.83
C GLY A 10 10.55 5.78 -5.37
N TYR A 11 9.60 6.52 -4.80
CA TYR A 11 9.25 7.85 -5.29
C TYR A 11 10.43 8.83 -5.19
N TRP A 12 11.06 8.94 -4.01
CA TRP A 12 12.17 9.84 -3.73
C TRP A 12 13.04 9.32 -2.57
N PRO A 13 14.37 9.60 -2.56
CA PRO A 13 15.27 9.05 -1.53
C PRO A 13 14.89 9.43 -0.10
N SER A 14 14.46 10.67 0.15
CA SER A 14 14.05 11.10 1.49
C SER A 14 12.76 10.43 1.96
N TYR A 15 11.86 10.08 1.05
CA TYR A 15 10.64 9.33 1.34
C TYR A 15 10.97 7.87 1.65
N ASN A 16 11.84 7.25 0.86
CA ASN A 16 12.33 5.90 1.15
C ASN A 16 12.92 5.79 2.56
N ARG A 17 13.73 6.78 2.99
CA ARG A 17 14.26 6.79 4.36
C ARG A 17 13.16 6.74 5.42
N GLY A 18 12.13 7.58 5.29
CA GLY A 18 11.03 7.57 6.27
C GLY A 18 10.23 6.27 6.25
N ILE A 19 10.06 5.64 5.09
CA ILE A 19 9.43 4.31 4.98
C ILE A 19 10.29 3.26 5.68
N LEU A 20 11.62 3.26 5.46
CA LEU A 20 12.54 2.32 6.10
C LEU A 20 12.59 2.52 7.63
N GLU A 21 12.56 3.76 8.12
CA GLU A 21 12.43 4.06 9.55
C GLU A 21 11.11 3.49 10.12
N ALA A 22 10.00 3.60 9.39
CA ALA A 22 8.72 3.04 9.81
C ALA A 22 8.75 1.50 9.86
N ILE A 23 9.44 0.85 8.92
CA ILE A 23 9.68 -0.60 8.94
C ILE A 23 10.53 -0.99 10.17
N GLU A 24 11.64 -0.31 10.40
CA GLU A 24 12.56 -0.59 11.52
C GLU A 24 11.87 -0.45 12.88
N MET A 25 10.95 0.51 13.01
CA MET A 25 10.12 0.65 14.22
C MET A 25 9.07 -0.45 14.37
N GLY A 26 8.84 -1.28 13.36
CA GLY A 26 7.71 -2.21 13.31
C GLY A 26 6.35 -1.52 13.19
N ALA A 27 6.32 -0.30 12.62
CA ALA A 27 5.10 0.51 12.54
C ALA A 27 4.27 0.21 11.28
N VAL A 28 4.85 -0.43 10.28
CA VAL A 28 4.16 -0.86 9.05
C VAL A 28 4.29 -2.36 8.85
N ASP A 29 3.26 -2.96 8.24
CA ASP A 29 3.16 -4.39 7.97
C ASP A 29 3.46 -4.70 6.50
N SER A 30 3.17 -3.75 5.63
CA SER A 30 3.29 -3.88 4.18
C SER A 30 3.81 -2.57 3.56
N VAL A 31 4.49 -2.70 2.42
CA VAL A 31 4.98 -1.56 1.63
C VAL A 31 4.56 -1.73 0.18
N SER A 32 4.12 -0.67 -0.48
CA SER A 32 3.90 -0.70 -1.92
C SER A 32 4.98 0.07 -2.68
N ALA A 33 5.59 -0.59 -3.69
CA ALA A 33 6.76 -0.12 -4.40
C ALA A 33 6.45 0.33 -5.84
N MET A 34 7.03 1.48 -6.21
CA MET A 34 6.96 2.12 -7.53
C MET A 34 8.15 1.66 -8.37
N VAL A 35 8.05 0.50 -8.98
CA VAL A 35 9.18 -0.22 -9.60
C VAL A 35 9.78 0.44 -10.85
N GLU A 36 9.05 1.36 -11.50
CA GLU A 36 9.54 2.11 -12.65
C GLU A 36 10.39 3.34 -12.24
N ARG A 37 10.40 3.67 -10.94
CA ARG A 37 11.17 4.80 -10.41
C ARG A 37 12.62 4.41 -10.20
N GLU A 38 13.54 5.36 -10.48
CA GLU A 38 15.00 5.16 -10.36
C GLU A 38 15.46 4.92 -8.92
N HIS A 39 14.68 5.36 -7.93
CA HIS A 39 14.99 5.20 -6.52
C HIS A 39 14.37 3.95 -5.89
N CYS A 40 13.78 3.06 -6.67
CA CYS A 40 13.23 1.79 -6.18
C CYS A 40 14.36 0.75 -6.01
N ASP A 41 15.12 0.87 -4.93
CA ASP A 41 16.11 -0.14 -4.54
C ASP A 41 15.42 -1.27 -3.76
N PRO A 42 15.40 -2.52 -4.24
CA PRO A 42 14.74 -3.63 -3.55
C PRO A 42 15.51 -4.13 -2.32
N GLY A 43 16.82 -3.91 -2.24
CA GLY A 43 17.69 -4.48 -1.19
C GLY A 43 17.14 -4.25 0.22
N PRO A 44 16.91 -3.00 0.65
CA PRO A 44 16.42 -2.72 2.01
C PRO A 44 15.07 -3.38 2.33
N LEU A 45 14.15 -3.48 1.35
CA LEU A 45 12.86 -4.14 1.56
C LEU A 45 12.99 -5.67 1.66
N LEU A 46 13.87 -6.26 0.86
CA LEU A 46 14.15 -7.71 0.91
C LEU A 46 14.83 -8.09 2.23
N ASP A 47 15.78 -7.28 2.68
CA ASP A 47 16.50 -7.50 3.94
C ASP A 47 15.60 -7.36 5.17
N SER A 48 14.61 -6.47 5.13
CA SER A 48 13.67 -6.27 6.23
C SER A 48 12.64 -7.39 6.37
N GLY A 49 12.39 -8.14 5.31
CA GLY A 49 11.32 -9.16 5.26
C GLY A 49 9.90 -8.60 5.25
N VAL A 50 9.72 -7.28 5.12
CA VAL A 50 8.38 -6.66 5.02
C VAL A 50 7.62 -7.18 3.79
N GLU A 51 6.30 -7.25 3.88
CA GLU A 51 5.47 -7.58 2.73
C GLU A 51 5.55 -6.48 1.66
N VAL A 52 5.76 -6.84 0.39
CA VAL A 52 5.89 -5.87 -0.71
C VAL A 52 4.84 -6.11 -1.78
N GLY A 53 4.06 -5.06 -2.08
CA GLY A 53 3.11 -4.97 -3.17
C GLY A 53 3.55 -4.03 -4.29
N LEU A 54 2.85 -4.08 -5.41
CA LEU A 54 3.07 -3.16 -6.53
C LEU A 54 2.23 -1.91 -6.37
N HIS A 55 2.89 -0.74 -6.29
CA HIS A 55 2.27 0.58 -6.37
C HIS A 55 2.19 1.04 -7.81
N ILE A 56 1.06 0.76 -8.45
CA ILE A 56 0.83 0.99 -9.88
C ILE A 56 0.85 2.49 -10.17
N GLU A 57 1.58 2.91 -11.20
CA GLU A 57 1.58 4.27 -11.72
C GLU A 57 0.99 4.35 -13.12
N PHE A 58 0.09 5.33 -13.32
CA PHE A 58 -0.50 5.62 -14.62
C PHE A 58 -0.51 7.11 -14.95
N GLU A 59 0.20 7.92 -14.19
CA GLU A 59 0.27 9.37 -14.37
C GLU A 59 1.69 9.84 -14.70
N GLY A 60 1.79 10.98 -15.39
CA GLY A 60 3.05 11.64 -15.69
C GLY A 60 3.97 10.82 -16.62
N ARG A 61 5.27 10.91 -16.35
CA ARG A 61 6.33 10.24 -17.12
C ARG A 61 6.19 8.70 -17.11
N TRP A 62 5.62 8.14 -16.04
CA TRP A 62 5.53 6.70 -15.78
C TRP A 62 4.14 6.12 -16.12
N GLY A 63 3.18 6.99 -16.46
CA GLY A 63 1.88 6.57 -16.93
C GLY A 63 1.91 5.99 -18.34
N PRO A 64 0.78 5.45 -18.82
CA PRO A 64 0.69 5.00 -20.19
C PRO A 64 1.02 6.18 -21.09
N ARG A 65 2.17 6.15 -21.73
CA ARG A 65 2.51 7.10 -22.77
C ARG A 65 1.37 7.09 -23.75
N SER A 66 0.90 8.27 -24.13
CA SER A 66 -0.28 8.50 -24.93
C SER A 66 -0.55 7.38 -25.94
N GLY A 67 -1.62 6.59 -25.75
CA GLY A 67 -2.04 5.51 -26.63
C GLY A 67 -1.59 4.09 -26.28
N ALA A 68 -0.73 3.87 -25.27
CA ALA A 68 -0.48 2.49 -24.82
C ALA A 68 -1.70 1.96 -24.07
N PRO A 69 -2.22 0.76 -24.39
CA PRO A 69 -3.29 0.17 -23.62
C PRO A 69 -2.89 0.02 -22.15
N ALA A 70 -3.79 0.34 -21.23
CA ALA A 70 -3.57 0.23 -19.79
C ALA A 70 -3.01 -1.15 -19.37
N ARG A 71 -3.49 -2.21 -20.03
CA ARG A 71 -2.99 -3.58 -19.87
C ARG A 71 -1.49 -3.71 -20.16
N THR A 72 -0.98 -3.07 -21.21
CA THR A 72 0.45 -3.14 -21.57
C THR A 72 1.29 -2.42 -20.53
N ALA A 73 0.87 -1.24 -20.10
CA ALA A 73 1.58 -0.48 -19.08
C ALA A 73 1.62 -1.22 -17.74
N LEU A 74 0.52 -1.85 -17.32
CA LEU A 74 0.47 -2.66 -16.11
C LEU A 74 1.36 -3.91 -16.23
N ARG A 75 1.35 -4.58 -17.38
CA ARG A 75 2.20 -5.75 -17.63
C ARG A 75 3.69 -5.40 -17.50
N VAL A 76 4.12 -4.26 -18.05
CA VAL A 76 5.51 -3.79 -17.92
C VAL A 76 5.90 -3.59 -16.46
N GLN A 77 5.04 -2.93 -15.67
CA GLN A 77 5.31 -2.73 -14.24
C GLN A 77 5.32 -4.06 -13.47
N LEU A 78 4.44 -5.00 -13.82
CA LEU A 78 4.41 -6.31 -13.19
C LEU A 78 5.67 -7.13 -13.50
N GLU A 79 6.09 -7.16 -14.78
CA GLU A 79 7.33 -7.83 -15.21
C GLU A 79 8.55 -7.19 -14.51
N ARG A 80 8.60 -5.84 -14.47
CA ARG A 80 9.64 -5.12 -13.76
C ARG A 80 9.67 -5.44 -12.27
N PHE A 81 8.51 -5.57 -11.63
CA PHE A 81 8.43 -6.02 -10.23
C PHE A 81 9.05 -7.40 -10.04
N GLY A 82 8.72 -8.35 -10.92
CA GLY A 82 9.32 -9.69 -10.91
C GLY A 82 10.84 -9.67 -11.07
N ASP A 83 11.36 -8.83 -11.99
CA ASP A 83 12.80 -8.68 -12.21
C ASP A 83 13.51 -8.08 -10.99
N VAL A 84 12.90 -7.09 -10.35
CA VAL A 84 13.48 -6.35 -9.22
C VAL A 84 13.42 -7.14 -7.92
N PHE A 85 12.28 -7.77 -7.61
CA PHE A 85 12.06 -8.46 -6.34
C PHE A 85 12.20 -9.98 -6.41
N GLY A 86 12.38 -10.57 -7.59
CA GLY A 86 12.50 -12.03 -7.79
C GLY A 86 11.20 -12.81 -7.51
N ARG A 87 10.06 -12.11 -7.36
CA ARG A 87 8.75 -12.70 -7.04
C ARG A 87 7.62 -11.79 -7.52
N TRP A 88 6.40 -12.32 -7.59
CA TRP A 88 5.22 -11.49 -7.85
C TRP A 88 4.86 -10.62 -6.63
N PRO A 89 4.20 -9.47 -6.84
CA PRO A 89 3.75 -8.62 -5.74
C PRO A 89 2.72 -9.34 -4.88
N SER A 90 2.80 -9.15 -3.56
CA SER A 90 1.87 -9.77 -2.61
C SER A 90 0.48 -9.14 -2.66
N PHE A 91 0.36 -7.91 -3.13
CA PHE A 91 -0.89 -7.18 -3.32
C PHE A 91 -0.74 -6.10 -4.38
N LEU A 92 -1.86 -5.56 -4.86
CA LEU A 92 -1.90 -4.48 -5.83
C LEU A 92 -2.65 -3.27 -5.27
N ASN A 93 -2.07 -2.10 -5.45
CA ASN A 93 -2.72 -0.82 -5.25
C ASN A 93 -2.20 0.19 -6.29
N GLY A 94 -2.46 1.49 -6.16
CA GLY A 94 -1.97 2.42 -7.16
C GLY A 94 -1.88 3.86 -6.66
N HIS A 95 -0.89 4.54 -7.16
CA HIS A 95 -0.62 5.94 -6.88
C HIS A 95 -1.85 6.79 -7.21
N HIS A 96 -2.24 7.67 -6.29
CA HIS A 96 -3.50 8.43 -6.39
C HIS A 96 -4.73 7.55 -6.66
N HIS A 97 -4.71 6.29 -6.18
CA HIS A 97 -5.78 5.32 -6.39
C HIS A 97 -6.12 5.06 -7.87
N CYS A 98 -5.15 5.25 -8.78
CA CYS A 98 -5.36 5.08 -10.22
C CYS A 98 -5.87 3.70 -10.60
N HIS A 99 -5.50 2.65 -9.85
CA HIS A 99 -5.92 1.26 -10.07
C HIS A 99 -7.44 1.05 -10.05
N ALA A 100 -8.19 1.96 -9.41
CA ALA A 100 -9.66 1.91 -9.33
C ALA A 100 -10.36 2.74 -10.41
N ARG A 101 -9.62 3.42 -11.30
CA ARG A 101 -10.21 4.17 -12.41
C ARG A 101 -10.87 3.21 -13.41
N PRO A 102 -12.01 3.57 -14.03
CA PRO A 102 -12.76 2.68 -14.90
C PRO A 102 -11.93 2.04 -16.01
N GLU A 103 -11.00 2.81 -16.61
CA GLU A 103 -10.13 2.34 -17.70
C GLU A 103 -9.04 1.36 -17.23
N LEU A 104 -8.75 1.33 -15.94
CA LEU A 104 -7.68 0.53 -15.32
C LEU A 104 -8.20 -0.62 -14.47
N ALA A 105 -9.40 -0.49 -13.92
CA ALA A 105 -9.97 -1.47 -12.98
C ALA A 105 -9.99 -2.90 -13.58
N THR A 106 -10.40 -3.04 -14.85
CA THR A 106 -10.43 -4.36 -15.50
C THR A 106 -9.04 -4.96 -15.72
N PRO A 107 -8.02 -4.25 -16.27
CA PRO A 107 -6.65 -4.77 -16.34
C PRO A 107 -6.08 -5.15 -14.97
N VAL A 108 -6.30 -4.31 -13.94
CA VAL A 108 -5.81 -4.58 -12.57
C VAL A 108 -6.46 -5.84 -11.99
N PHE A 109 -7.79 -5.95 -12.09
CA PHE A 109 -8.52 -7.14 -11.69
C PHE A 109 -7.99 -8.42 -12.35
N GLN A 110 -7.81 -8.40 -13.68
CA GLN A 110 -7.32 -9.57 -14.43
C GLN A 110 -5.90 -9.96 -14.01
N THR A 111 -5.04 -8.97 -13.73
CA THR A 111 -3.70 -9.20 -13.21
C THR A 111 -3.75 -9.80 -11.81
N ALA A 112 -4.56 -9.22 -10.92
CA ALA A 112 -4.74 -9.71 -9.56
C ALA A 112 -5.20 -11.18 -9.54
N GLN A 113 -6.18 -11.51 -10.37
CA GLN A 113 -6.69 -12.89 -10.52
C GLN A 113 -5.60 -13.84 -11.03
N GLN A 114 -4.78 -13.40 -11.98
CA GLN A 114 -3.70 -14.21 -12.56
C GLN A 114 -2.61 -14.55 -11.53
N ILE A 115 -2.26 -13.60 -10.64
CA ILE A 115 -1.18 -13.79 -9.66
C ILE A 115 -1.70 -14.17 -8.26
N GLY A 116 -3.03 -14.23 -8.06
CA GLY A 116 -3.63 -14.55 -6.77
C GLY A 116 -3.41 -13.48 -5.70
N ALA A 117 -3.34 -12.19 -6.09
CA ALA A 117 -3.05 -11.09 -5.18
C ALA A 117 -4.31 -10.32 -4.79
N PRO A 118 -4.48 -9.92 -3.51
CA PRO A 118 -5.52 -8.99 -3.11
C PRO A 118 -5.31 -7.61 -3.74
N VAL A 119 -6.42 -6.85 -3.87
CA VAL A 119 -6.41 -5.49 -4.41
C VAL A 119 -7.00 -4.53 -3.37
N ARG A 120 -6.34 -3.41 -3.11
CA ARG A 120 -6.90 -2.34 -2.30
C ARG A 120 -8.23 -1.85 -2.86
N SER A 121 -9.28 -1.82 -2.07
CA SER A 121 -10.51 -1.11 -2.44
C SER A 121 -10.46 0.35 -1.98
N VAL A 122 -11.02 1.25 -2.77
CA VAL A 122 -10.97 2.70 -2.50
C VAL A 122 -12.31 3.27 -2.00
N ASN A 123 -13.39 2.52 -2.19
CA ASN A 123 -14.74 2.86 -1.73
C ASN A 123 -15.62 1.60 -1.72
N PRO A 124 -16.84 1.66 -1.15
CA PRO A 124 -17.74 0.51 -1.08
C PRO A 124 -18.09 -0.11 -2.44
N ASP A 125 -18.34 0.70 -3.47
CA ASP A 125 -18.71 0.22 -4.81
C ASP A 125 -17.55 -0.54 -5.47
N HIS A 126 -16.32 0.00 -5.36
CA HIS A 126 -15.13 -0.69 -5.86
C HIS A 126 -14.87 -2.00 -5.11
N ARG A 127 -15.10 -2.02 -3.80
CA ARG A 127 -15.00 -3.23 -2.96
C ARG A 127 -15.99 -4.30 -3.40
N GLN A 128 -17.25 -3.92 -3.56
CA GLN A 128 -18.29 -4.85 -4.03
C GLN A 128 -17.93 -5.40 -5.41
N TRP A 129 -17.51 -4.54 -6.33
CA TRP A 129 -17.10 -4.90 -7.68
C TRP A 129 -15.95 -5.92 -7.71
N LEU A 130 -14.94 -5.77 -6.83
CA LEU A 130 -13.82 -6.71 -6.69
C LEU A 130 -14.29 -8.05 -6.13
N ARG A 131 -15.10 -8.04 -5.05
CA ARG A 131 -15.59 -9.25 -4.38
C ARG A 131 -16.50 -10.10 -5.27
N GLU A 132 -17.38 -9.47 -6.04
CA GLU A 132 -18.22 -10.16 -7.04
C GLU A 132 -17.39 -10.91 -8.10
N ARG A 133 -16.12 -10.56 -8.23
CA ARG A 133 -15.16 -11.18 -9.15
C ARG A 133 -14.15 -12.09 -8.47
N GLY A 134 -14.35 -12.38 -7.19
CA GLY A 134 -13.50 -13.28 -6.42
C GLY A 134 -12.12 -12.72 -6.08
N ILE A 135 -12.01 -11.38 -6.01
CA ILE A 135 -10.77 -10.72 -5.58
C ILE A 135 -10.89 -10.33 -4.11
N ASP A 136 -9.91 -10.77 -3.34
CA ASP A 136 -9.76 -10.38 -1.94
C ASP A 136 -9.43 -8.89 -1.83
N THR A 137 -10.08 -8.22 -0.87
CA THR A 137 -9.93 -6.77 -0.69
C THR A 137 -10.30 -6.36 0.73
N PRO A 138 -9.59 -5.41 1.34
CA PRO A 138 -9.91 -4.89 2.66
C PRO A 138 -11.35 -4.38 2.79
N ASP A 139 -11.94 -4.55 3.98
CA ASP A 139 -13.29 -4.10 4.32
C ASP A 139 -13.35 -2.59 4.53
N LEU A 140 -12.29 -2.02 5.05
CA LEU A 140 -12.18 -0.59 5.33
C LEU A 140 -10.81 -0.08 4.91
N LEU A 141 -10.78 1.09 4.27
CA LEU A 141 -9.59 1.86 3.98
C LEU A 141 -9.56 3.10 4.88
N LEU A 142 -8.52 3.23 5.68
CA LEU A 142 -8.22 4.40 6.51
C LEU A 142 -6.96 5.09 6.03
N GLY A 143 -6.82 6.36 6.31
CA GLY A 143 -5.63 7.13 5.99
C GLY A 143 -5.93 8.41 5.23
N ARG A 144 -4.89 9.21 4.99
CA ARG A 144 -4.99 10.44 4.24
C ARG A 144 -5.26 10.15 2.78
N THR A 145 -6.33 10.73 2.26
CA THR A 145 -6.58 10.84 0.82
C THR A 145 -6.61 12.32 0.46
N ARG A 146 -6.53 12.68 -0.82
CA ARG A 146 -6.67 14.08 -1.27
C ARG A 146 -7.97 14.76 -0.79
N SER A 147 -8.98 13.99 -0.44
CA SER A 147 -10.27 14.47 0.04
C SER A 147 -10.42 14.42 1.56
N ASN A 148 -9.44 13.86 2.29
CA ASN A 148 -9.50 13.72 3.74
C ASN A 148 -8.16 14.18 4.37
N GLU A 149 -8.11 15.44 4.78
CA GLU A 149 -6.94 16.08 5.40
C GLU A 149 -6.76 15.72 6.88
N GLN A 150 -7.39 14.67 7.39
CA GLN A 150 -7.33 14.34 8.81
C GLN A 150 -5.90 13.94 9.20
N ALA A 151 -5.27 14.84 9.98
CA ALA A 151 -3.94 14.66 10.57
C ALA A 151 -3.95 13.71 11.81
N GLU A 152 -5.13 13.37 12.31
CA GLU A 152 -5.26 12.49 13.47
C GLU A 152 -5.18 11.03 13.04
N PRO A 153 -4.47 10.18 13.83
CA PRO A 153 -4.54 8.75 13.60
C PRO A 153 -6.01 8.32 13.71
N PRO A 154 -6.48 7.44 12.83
CA PRO A 154 -7.82 6.90 12.94
C PRO A 154 -8.01 6.31 14.34
N GLU A 155 -9.25 6.26 14.83
CA GLU A 155 -9.56 5.57 16.09
C GLU A 155 -9.32 4.06 15.92
N LEU A 156 -8.05 3.66 15.98
CA LEU A 156 -7.65 2.27 15.79
C LEU A 156 -8.21 1.33 16.89
N ARG A 157 -8.71 1.89 18.01
CA ARG A 157 -9.31 1.10 19.10
C ARG A 157 -10.70 0.55 18.80
N ALA A 158 -11.39 1.15 17.84
CA ALA A 158 -12.79 0.82 17.51
C ALA A 158 -12.93 0.37 16.05
N LEU A 159 -11.99 -0.41 15.56
CA LEU A 159 -12.04 -0.94 14.20
C LEU A 159 -13.21 -1.93 14.06
N PRO A 160 -13.93 -1.89 12.94
CA PRO A 160 -14.97 -2.87 12.65
C PRO A 160 -14.40 -4.28 12.47
N ASP A 161 -15.26 -5.27 12.51
CA ASP A 161 -14.89 -6.64 12.14
C ASP A 161 -14.41 -6.68 10.68
N GLY A 162 -13.52 -7.64 10.38
CA GLY A 162 -12.91 -7.79 9.05
C GLY A 162 -11.50 -7.23 8.95
N VAL A 163 -11.09 -6.89 7.72
CA VAL A 163 -9.75 -6.39 7.40
C VAL A 163 -9.81 -4.88 7.19
N THR A 164 -9.14 -4.13 8.05
CA THR A 164 -8.92 -2.68 7.87
C THR A 164 -7.51 -2.45 7.35
N GLU A 165 -7.37 -1.75 6.23
CA GLU A 165 -6.10 -1.25 5.73
C GLU A 165 -5.93 0.22 6.13
N TRP A 166 -4.84 0.52 6.87
CA TRP A 166 -4.44 1.88 7.19
C TRP A 166 -3.28 2.29 6.29
N VAL A 167 -3.55 3.22 5.38
CA VAL A 167 -2.56 3.75 4.42
C VAL A 167 -1.83 4.93 5.02
N VAL A 168 -0.52 4.89 4.95
CA VAL A 168 0.39 5.95 5.41
C VAL A 168 1.45 6.24 4.33
N HIS A 169 1.96 7.46 4.35
CA HIS A 169 3.02 7.90 3.43
C HIS A 169 4.20 8.49 4.24
N PRO A 170 4.85 7.70 5.09
CA PRO A 170 5.95 8.24 5.92
C PRO A 170 7.11 8.69 5.05
N GLY A 171 7.73 9.83 5.41
CA GLY A 171 8.86 10.37 4.67
C GLY A 171 9.42 11.61 5.32
N HIS A 172 10.63 11.99 4.87
CA HIS A 172 11.22 13.28 5.23
C HIS A 172 10.94 14.28 4.11
N PRO A 173 10.45 15.49 4.42
CA PRO A 173 10.18 16.51 3.41
C PRO A 173 11.42 16.83 2.58
N ASP A 174 11.20 16.98 1.28
CA ASP A 174 12.23 17.34 0.32
C ASP A 174 11.58 18.13 -0.84
N PRO A 175 11.75 19.46 -0.89
CA PRO A 175 11.15 20.28 -1.93
C PRO A 175 11.52 19.87 -3.35
N GLU A 176 12.66 19.20 -3.55
CA GLU A 176 13.10 18.73 -4.86
C GLU A 176 12.27 17.54 -5.36
N ALA A 177 11.61 16.82 -4.46
CA ALA A 177 10.72 15.71 -4.81
C ALA A 177 9.49 16.17 -5.63
N GLY A 178 9.10 17.43 -5.54
CA GLY A 178 7.98 18.01 -6.28
C GLY A 178 6.60 17.43 -5.91
N SER A 179 6.47 16.80 -4.76
CA SER A 179 5.22 16.21 -4.28
C SER A 179 4.37 17.24 -3.54
N SER A 180 3.08 17.31 -3.86
CA SER A 180 2.12 18.13 -3.09
C SER A 180 1.86 17.55 -1.68
N TYR A 181 2.34 16.35 -1.40
CA TYR A 181 2.17 15.62 -0.14
C TYR A 181 3.42 15.68 0.75
N ASP A 182 4.41 16.49 0.39
CA ASP A 182 5.74 16.50 0.98
C ASP A 182 5.73 16.69 2.50
N VAL A 183 5.10 17.75 3.00
CA VAL A 183 5.01 18.03 4.45
C VAL A 183 4.18 16.97 5.19
N ALA A 184 3.10 16.48 4.58
CA ALA A 184 2.23 15.48 5.17
C ALA A 184 2.95 14.15 5.45
N ARG A 185 4.01 13.84 4.72
CA ARG A 185 4.82 12.64 4.95
C ARG A 185 5.53 12.65 6.30
N GLN A 186 6.03 13.81 6.72
CA GLN A 186 6.63 13.95 8.05
C GLN A 186 5.57 13.80 9.17
N GLU A 187 4.36 14.27 8.92
CA GLU A 187 3.26 14.11 9.89
C GLU A 187 2.86 12.65 10.01
N ASP A 188 2.79 11.90 8.90
CA ASP A 188 2.54 10.46 8.92
C ASP A 188 3.64 9.71 9.69
N LEU A 189 4.92 10.01 9.42
CA LEU A 189 6.05 9.41 10.15
C LEU A 189 5.97 9.72 11.66
N GLY A 190 5.71 10.98 12.02
CA GLY A 190 5.54 11.39 13.42
C GLY A 190 4.33 10.72 14.08
N THR A 191 3.26 10.46 13.33
CA THR A 191 2.09 9.73 13.83
C THR A 191 2.44 8.28 14.13
N LEU A 192 3.14 7.59 13.22
CA LEU A 192 3.61 6.23 13.44
C LEU A 192 4.52 6.13 14.65
N GLN A 193 5.45 7.08 14.83
CA GLN A 193 6.32 7.14 16.01
C GLN A 193 5.51 7.25 17.32
N ARG A 194 4.50 8.15 17.35
CA ARG A 194 3.62 8.30 18.54
C ARG A 194 2.82 7.03 18.82
N VAL A 195 2.31 6.38 17.76
CA VAL A 195 1.57 5.11 17.87
C VAL A 195 2.46 4.03 18.48
N MET A 196 3.69 3.88 17.99
CA MET A 196 4.62 2.85 18.49
C MET A 196 5.12 3.13 19.90
N VAL A 197 5.33 4.40 20.26
CA VAL A 197 5.65 4.77 21.64
C VAL A 197 4.52 4.40 22.60
N ARG A 198 3.27 4.72 22.25
CA ARG A 198 2.10 4.34 23.07
C ARG A 198 1.96 2.83 23.20
N ALA A 199 2.16 2.08 22.11
CA ALA A 199 2.07 0.63 22.14
C ALA A 199 3.09 -0.06 23.06
N ARG A 200 4.20 0.62 23.42
CA ARG A 200 5.21 0.11 24.37
C ARG A 200 4.83 0.31 25.83
N TYR A 201 4.05 1.35 26.14
CA TYR A 201 3.78 1.77 27.53
C TYR A 201 2.31 1.58 27.93
N ASP A 202 1.41 1.47 26.97
CA ASP A 202 -0.03 1.31 27.17
C ASP A 202 -0.52 0.05 26.46
N GLU A 203 -1.82 -0.25 26.62
CA GLU A 203 -2.47 -1.20 25.72
C GLU A 203 -2.34 -0.74 24.25
N PRO A 204 -2.15 -1.68 23.30
CA PRO A 204 -2.05 -1.35 21.89
C PRO A 204 -3.17 -0.43 21.47
N ILE A 205 -2.86 0.67 20.80
CA ILE A 205 -3.86 1.67 20.40
C ILE A 205 -4.84 1.13 19.35
N TRP A 206 -4.52 0.01 18.72
CA TRP A 206 -5.43 -0.75 17.83
C TRP A 206 -6.38 -1.71 18.58
N GLY A 207 -6.43 -1.61 19.92
CA GLY A 207 -7.35 -2.39 20.74
C GLY A 207 -7.17 -3.89 20.56
N LYS A 208 -8.26 -4.60 20.20
CA LYS A 208 -8.25 -6.05 19.99
C LYS A 208 -7.87 -6.47 18.56
N ALA A 209 -7.65 -5.54 17.65
CA ALA A 209 -7.30 -5.87 16.28
C ALA A 209 -5.92 -6.55 16.23
N GLN A 210 -5.83 -7.69 15.56
CA GLN A 210 -4.56 -8.31 15.26
C GLN A 210 -3.91 -7.57 14.09
N ARG A 211 -2.63 -7.22 14.22
CA ARG A 211 -1.82 -6.71 13.10
C ARG A 211 -1.35 -7.89 12.26
N VAL A 212 -1.51 -7.77 10.97
CA VAL A 212 -1.18 -8.79 9.97
C VAL A 212 -0.74 -8.12 8.66
N THR A 213 -0.10 -8.86 7.77
CA THR A 213 0.10 -8.46 6.38
C THR A 213 -1.18 -8.67 5.54
N LEU A 214 -1.27 -8.07 4.36
CA LEU A 214 -2.40 -8.33 3.45
C LEU A 214 -2.46 -9.80 3.02
N LYS A 215 -1.30 -10.42 2.80
CA LYS A 215 -1.23 -11.83 2.45
C LYS A 215 -1.75 -12.73 3.58
N GLU A 216 -1.38 -12.44 4.84
CA GLU A 216 -1.87 -13.19 6.01
C GLU A 216 -3.37 -12.97 6.23
N ALA A 217 -3.87 -11.74 6.03
CA ALA A 217 -5.27 -11.41 6.19
C ALA A 217 -6.19 -12.20 5.24
N PHE A 218 -5.69 -12.58 4.08
CA PHE A 218 -6.43 -13.31 3.04
C PHE A 218 -5.88 -14.72 2.76
N ALA A 219 -4.95 -15.22 3.60
CA ALA A 219 -4.56 -16.61 3.54
C ALA A 219 -5.79 -17.47 3.85
N GLN A 220 -6.22 -18.29 2.89
CA GLN A 220 -7.26 -19.30 3.16
C GLN A 220 -6.72 -20.25 4.21
N GLU A 221 -7.48 -20.47 5.30
CA GLU A 221 -7.19 -21.58 6.19
C GLU A 221 -7.16 -22.88 5.34
N PRO A 222 -6.13 -23.73 5.51
CA PRO A 222 -6.14 -25.00 4.83
C PRO A 222 -7.43 -25.71 5.22
N ALA A 223 -8.23 -26.08 4.20
CA ALA A 223 -9.45 -26.84 4.42
C ALA A 223 -9.10 -28.05 5.30
N GLU A 224 -9.68 -28.11 6.50
CA GLU A 224 -9.55 -29.28 7.37
C GLU A 224 -10.01 -30.50 6.57
N GLN A 225 -9.08 -31.43 6.31
CA GLN A 225 -9.35 -32.71 5.64
C GLN A 225 -9.85 -33.73 6.65
#